data_6bfad85f4366bece8c2620c410c68a09
#
_entry.id   6bfad85f4366bece8c2620c410c68a09
#
_cell.length_a   1.000
_cell.length_b   1.000
_cell.length_c   1.000
_cell.angle_alpha   90.00
_cell.angle_beta   90.00
_cell.angle_gamma   90.00
#
_symmetry.space_group_name_H-M   'P 1'
#
loop_
_entity.id
_entity.type
_entity.pdbx_description
1 polymer ?
#
loop_
_entity_poly.entity_id
_entity_poly.type
_entity_poly.pdbx_seq_one_letter_code
_entity_poly.pdbx_strand_id
1 'polypeptide(L)'
;MVCIAAFIILALLSVFVGFLSLFNKTLGKKYWATFKKAWHCVFKKVRLQKCDTNFKDEVKNSLLKKVVLKNPKLVKPLSALIEIVSVVIVFVTVWSIVIAIKSLLALWVFGTCNVSMPSQCGLGAEVCSIDQAEPTDPIGKIGRSFAEWGEIFTAIPDHLRTWDAKDYITNVSIPMITMEEDKKLADYTDSFDSIINYYRDGSTTSGLIAVNVFDPGCVVCAKSYQAQNKSGFFNNHFTLANIYAIPNGDKYKFENSGFIRDYLYATVLRIKERIKNLSNDEIKNNSELMALIMAPNFLINEIYSGEESGVPNYQAFNYKYETDQLTFMLGQHYSFYNVSDAEVRIISQAVDKHQNQNIPYIKIKERELNQNLANQLETEAKNMQSLVQDKIRAKGIPVEIYDGKKHNGLYKASS
;
A
#
# COMPACT_ATOMS: atom_id res chain seq x y z
N MET A 1 6.22 21.10 -2.48
CA MET A 1 7.29 21.39 -3.48
C MET A 1 8.15 22.59 -3.11
N VAL A 2 7.61 23.75 -2.71
CA VAL A 2 8.40 24.96 -2.37
C VAL A 2 9.44 24.71 -1.25
N CYS A 3 9.10 23.88 -0.26
CA CYS A 3 9.97 23.60 0.89
C CYS A 3 11.17 22.71 0.55
N ILE A 4 11.02 21.76 -0.37
CA ILE A 4 12.13 20.91 -0.85
C ILE A 4 13.10 21.76 -1.67
N ALA A 5 12.61 22.70 -2.47
CA ALA A 5 13.43 23.60 -3.25
C ALA A 5 14.29 24.51 -2.37
N ALA A 6 13.76 25.05 -1.27
CA ALA A 6 14.52 25.89 -0.33
C ALA A 6 15.62 25.09 0.39
N PHE A 7 15.33 23.85 0.80
CA PHE A 7 16.34 22.96 1.40
C PHE A 7 17.44 22.59 0.39
N ILE A 8 17.06 22.26 -0.84
CA ILE A 8 18.01 21.97 -1.93
C ILE A 8 18.87 23.19 -2.23
N ILE A 9 18.29 24.39 -2.27
CA ILE A 9 19.04 25.64 -2.49
C ILE A 9 20.05 25.86 -1.38
N LEU A 10 19.70 25.68 -0.10
CA LEU A 10 20.64 25.81 1.02
C LEU A 10 21.70 24.71 1.00
N ALA A 11 21.36 23.47 0.68
CA ALA A 11 22.31 22.38 0.52
C ALA A 11 23.25 22.62 -0.68
N LEU A 12 22.70 23.04 -1.82
CA LEU A 12 23.50 23.41 -3.01
C LEU A 12 24.40 24.59 -2.76
N LEU A 13 23.93 25.63 -2.05
CA LEU A 13 24.75 26.75 -1.64
C LEU A 13 25.90 26.33 -0.70
N SER A 14 25.65 25.37 0.21
CA SER A 14 26.69 24.85 1.09
C SER A 14 27.74 24.04 0.32
N VAL A 15 27.30 23.21 -0.63
CA VAL A 15 28.19 22.46 -1.53
C VAL A 15 28.96 23.40 -2.46
N PHE A 16 28.27 24.40 -3.02
CA PHE A 16 28.86 25.40 -3.90
C PHE A 16 29.91 26.24 -3.17
N VAL A 17 29.64 26.64 -1.93
CA VAL A 17 30.63 27.35 -1.09
C VAL A 17 31.82 26.46 -0.72
N GLY A 18 31.54 25.14 -0.45
CA GLY A 18 32.60 24.14 -0.26
C GLY A 18 33.48 23.99 -1.51
N PHE A 19 32.84 23.90 -2.68
CA PHE A 19 33.50 23.78 -3.98
C PHE A 19 34.32 25.05 -4.33
N LEU A 20 33.76 26.23 -4.14
CA LEU A 20 34.50 27.49 -4.32
C LEU A 20 35.74 27.62 -3.40
N SER A 21 35.67 26.99 -2.21
CA SER A 21 36.83 26.99 -1.28
C SER A 21 37.99 26.15 -1.80
N LEU A 22 37.75 25.17 -2.68
CA LEU A 22 38.77 24.34 -3.32
C LEU A 22 39.51 25.10 -4.42
N PHE A 23 38.82 25.99 -5.17
CA PHE A 23 39.38 26.71 -6.31
C PHE A 23 39.94 28.07 -5.95
N ASN A 24 39.45 28.74 -4.93
CA ASN A 24 39.94 30.04 -4.50
C ASN A 24 39.90 30.16 -2.96
N LYS A 25 41.04 29.82 -2.34
CA LYS A 25 41.21 29.80 -0.87
C LYS A 25 40.78 31.07 -0.16
N THR A 26 40.97 32.23 -0.79
CA THR A 26 40.67 33.55 -0.18
C THR A 26 39.18 33.87 -0.22
N LEU A 27 38.53 33.65 -1.38
CA LEU A 27 37.10 33.81 -1.56
C LEU A 27 36.33 32.74 -0.76
N GLY A 28 36.77 31.50 -0.84
CA GLY A 28 36.16 30.38 -0.10
C GLY A 28 36.19 30.61 1.41
N LYS A 29 37.31 31.06 1.99
CA LYS A 29 37.38 31.37 3.43
C LYS A 29 36.45 32.50 3.84
N LYS A 30 36.29 33.53 3.03
CA LYS A 30 35.36 34.65 3.31
C LYS A 30 33.91 34.21 3.28
N TYR A 31 33.51 33.46 2.26
CA TYR A 31 32.13 32.91 2.14
C TYR A 31 31.86 31.86 3.21
N TRP A 32 32.83 30.99 3.53
CA TRP A 32 32.68 29.99 4.60
C TRP A 32 32.51 30.63 5.97
N ALA A 33 33.27 31.69 6.27
CA ALA A 33 33.08 32.42 7.52
C ALA A 33 31.70 33.08 7.63
N THR A 34 31.19 33.63 6.51
CA THR A 34 29.85 34.21 6.43
C THR A 34 28.75 33.13 6.57
N PHE A 35 28.93 31.98 5.91
CA PHE A 35 28.05 30.84 6.01
C PHE A 35 28.00 30.28 7.42
N LYS A 36 29.15 30.11 8.08
CA LYS A 36 29.23 29.65 9.48
C LYS A 36 28.52 30.61 10.43
N LYS A 37 28.66 31.92 10.25
CA LYS A 37 27.92 32.94 11.01
C LYS A 37 26.39 32.83 10.76
N ALA A 38 25.97 32.65 9.51
CA ALA A 38 24.57 32.50 9.16
C ALA A 38 23.93 31.24 9.80
N TRP A 39 24.61 30.11 9.73
CA TRP A 39 24.16 28.86 10.40
C TRP A 39 24.09 29.03 11.91
N HIS A 40 25.06 29.63 12.52
CA HIS A 40 25.04 29.87 13.96
C HIS A 40 23.87 30.79 14.37
N CYS A 41 23.52 31.75 13.54
CA CYS A 41 22.36 32.62 13.75
C CYS A 41 21.04 31.86 13.62
N VAL A 42 20.91 30.95 12.63
CA VAL A 42 19.75 30.09 12.46
C VAL A 42 19.59 29.15 13.67
N PHE A 43 20.66 28.49 14.11
CA PHE A 43 20.61 27.61 15.29
C PHE A 43 20.26 28.37 16.58
N LYS A 44 20.76 29.58 16.78
CA LYS A 44 20.39 30.43 17.94
C LYS A 44 18.89 30.80 17.88
N LYS A 45 18.37 31.13 16.67
CA LYS A 45 16.94 31.45 16.52
C LYS A 45 16.03 30.24 16.73
N VAL A 46 16.43 29.07 16.25
CA VAL A 46 15.70 27.81 16.53
C VAL A 46 15.64 27.52 18.03
N ARG A 47 16.70 27.90 18.79
CA ARG A 47 16.72 27.81 20.26
C ARG A 47 16.08 29.01 20.97
N LEU A 48 15.36 29.88 20.24
CA LEU A 48 14.76 31.12 20.74
C LEU A 48 15.77 32.10 21.39
N GLN A 49 17.06 31.96 21.07
CA GLN A 49 18.11 32.86 21.57
C GLN A 49 18.31 34.07 20.66
N LYS A 50 18.74 35.19 21.21
CA LYS A 50 19.06 36.39 20.43
C LYS A 50 20.27 36.10 19.52
N CYS A 51 20.11 36.37 18.21
CA CYS A 51 21.23 36.32 17.25
C CYS A 51 22.16 37.51 17.48
N ASP A 52 23.47 37.31 17.31
CA ASP A 52 24.41 38.42 17.39
C ASP A 52 24.04 39.48 16.33
N THR A 53 23.72 40.65 16.80
CA THR A 53 23.16 41.77 16.01
C THR A 53 24.06 42.20 14.87
N ASN A 54 25.40 42.05 15.02
CA ASN A 54 26.38 42.48 14.04
C ASN A 54 26.27 41.82 12.68
N PHE A 55 25.89 40.50 12.61
CA PHE A 55 25.78 39.83 11.31
C PHE A 55 24.56 40.36 10.52
N LYS A 56 23.45 40.62 11.20
CA LYS A 56 22.24 41.18 10.58
C LYS A 56 22.53 42.55 9.98
N ASP A 57 23.26 43.36 10.74
CA ASP A 57 23.62 44.73 10.35
C ASP A 57 24.69 44.74 9.28
N GLU A 58 25.69 43.85 9.31
CA GLU A 58 26.67 43.67 8.23
C GLU A 58 26.03 43.32 6.89
N VAL A 59 25.10 42.33 6.86
CA VAL A 59 24.40 41.95 5.63
C VAL A 59 23.50 43.08 5.15
N LYS A 60 22.74 43.69 6.08
CA LYS A 60 21.85 44.80 5.79
C LYS A 60 22.61 46.00 5.21
N ASN A 61 23.72 46.37 5.83
CA ASN A 61 24.57 47.47 5.37
C ASN A 61 25.26 47.17 4.04
N SER A 62 25.66 45.90 3.81
CA SER A 62 26.24 45.48 2.51
C SER A 62 25.22 45.57 1.37
N LEU A 63 23.98 45.17 1.60
CA LEU A 63 22.90 45.23 0.61
C LEU A 63 22.40 46.65 0.37
N LEU A 64 22.33 47.46 1.43
CA LEU A 64 21.83 48.83 1.37
C LEU A 64 22.87 49.85 0.89
N LYS A 65 24.18 49.56 0.95
CA LYS A 65 25.27 50.47 0.60
C LYS A 65 25.12 51.12 -0.79
N LYS A 66 24.69 50.37 -1.80
CA LYS A 66 24.46 50.87 -3.15
C LYS A 66 23.20 51.74 -3.25
N VAL A 67 22.17 51.45 -2.42
CA VAL A 67 20.88 52.15 -2.42
C VAL A 67 20.97 53.46 -1.64
N VAL A 68 21.72 53.46 -0.53
CA VAL A 68 21.98 54.66 0.28
C VAL A 68 22.62 55.76 -0.57
N LEU A 69 23.55 55.39 -1.47
CA LEU A 69 24.24 56.33 -2.35
C LEU A 69 23.36 56.93 -3.47
N LYS A 70 22.30 56.18 -3.90
CA LYS A 70 21.43 56.62 -5.00
C LYS A 70 20.12 57.26 -4.54
N ASN A 71 19.50 56.75 -3.48
CA ASN A 71 18.18 57.20 -2.99
C ASN A 71 17.99 56.93 -1.48
N PRO A 72 18.40 57.86 -0.61
CA PRO A 72 18.35 57.67 0.84
C PRO A 72 16.92 57.49 1.40
N LYS A 73 15.87 57.97 0.69
CA LYS A 73 14.48 57.81 1.10
C LYS A 73 13.99 56.34 1.03
N LEU A 74 14.62 55.51 0.19
CA LEU A 74 14.27 54.08 0.03
C LEU A 74 14.93 53.17 1.07
N VAL A 75 15.83 53.65 1.89
CA VAL A 75 16.56 52.85 2.86
C VAL A 75 15.67 52.26 3.95
N LYS A 76 14.72 53.05 4.46
CA LYS A 76 13.79 52.57 5.51
C LYS A 76 12.87 51.48 4.99
N PRO A 77 12.11 51.65 3.87
CA PRO A 77 11.23 50.61 3.37
C PRO A 77 12.00 49.36 2.91
N LEU A 78 13.16 49.51 2.29
CA LEU A 78 13.97 48.35 1.87
C LEU A 78 14.56 47.60 3.06
N SER A 79 14.92 48.28 4.13
CA SER A 79 15.34 47.67 5.38
C SER A 79 14.23 46.81 6.01
N ALA A 80 13.00 47.34 6.04
CA ALA A 80 11.84 46.58 6.54
C ALA A 80 11.53 45.36 5.64
N LEU A 81 11.63 45.52 4.32
CA LEU A 81 11.46 44.42 3.37
C LEU A 81 12.48 43.31 3.59
N ILE A 82 13.77 43.63 3.77
CA ILE A 82 14.82 42.66 4.07
C ILE A 82 14.50 41.89 5.36
N GLU A 83 13.99 42.58 6.39
CA GLU A 83 13.59 41.90 7.64
C GLU A 83 12.44 40.94 7.44
N ILE A 84 11.38 41.34 6.75
CA ILE A 84 10.24 40.48 6.44
C ILE A 84 10.70 39.27 5.63
N VAL A 85 11.47 39.48 4.55
CA VAL A 85 11.98 38.39 3.71
C VAL A 85 12.86 37.44 4.54
N SER A 86 13.69 37.94 5.42
CA SER A 86 14.55 37.11 6.29
C SER A 86 13.71 36.24 7.25
N VAL A 87 12.61 36.77 7.81
CA VAL A 87 11.71 36.02 8.67
C VAL A 87 10.98 34.93 7.88
N VAL A 88 10.49 35.26 6.67
CA VAL A 88 9.84 34.30 5.77
C VAL A 88 10.79 33.16 5.40
N ILE A 89 12.06 33.48 5.04
CA ILE A 89 13.06 32.45 4.71
C ILE A 89 13.30 31.52 5.90
N VAL A 90 13.47 32.07 7.11
CA VAL A 90 13.66 31.25 8.32
C VAL A 90 12.46 30.37 8.58
N PHE A 91 11.25 30.91 8.46
CA PHE A 91 10.00 30.13 8.65
C PHE A 91 9.92 28.99 7.62
N VAL A 92 10.12 29.28 6.33
CA VAL A 92 10.09 28.27 5.26
C VAL A 92 11.15 27.19 5.49
N THR A 93 12.36 27.59 5.93
CA THR A 93 13.43 26.62 6.19
C THR A 93 13.09 25.70 7.37
N VAL A 94 12.61 26.23 8.48
CA VAL A 94 12.18 25.43 9.64
C VAL A 94 11.05 24.50 9.25
N TRP A 95 10.05 25.01 8.52
CA TRP A 95 8.94 24.20 8.02
C TRP A 95 9.39 23.07 7.10
N SER A 96 10.35 23.34 6.19
CA SER A 96 10.93 22.33 5.31
C SER A 96 11.65 21.22 6.08
N ILE A 97 12.38 21.59 7.14
CA ILE A 97 13.06 20.62 8.02
C ILE A 97 12.02 19.73 8.73
N VAL A 98 10.96 20.30 9.26
CA VAL A 98 9.88 19.56 9.93
C VAL A 98 9.23 18.55 8.97
N ILE A 99 8.93 18.98 7.74
CA ILE A 99 8.38 18.08 6.71
C ILE A 99 9.40 16.99 6.34
N ALA A 100 10.66 17.32 6.17
CA ALA A 100 11.70 16.33 5.85
C ALA A 100 11.83 15.26 6.95
N ILE A 101 11.84 15.67 8.22
CA ILE A 101 11.87 14.75 9.37
C ILE A 101 10.62 13.86 9.36
N LYS A 102 9.42 14.44 9.14
CA LYS A 102 8.18 13.69 9.03
C LYS A 102 8.26 12.62 7.94
N SER A 103 8.70 13.01 6.75
CA SER A 103 8.82 12.10 5.59
C SER A 103 9.84 10.99 5.84
N LEU A 104 10.95 11.26 6.50
CA LEU A 104 11.95 10.24 6.85
C LEU A 104 11.41 9.26 7.90
N LEU A 105 10.70 9.75 8.92
CA LEU A 105 10.06 8.90 9.92
C LEU A 105 8.95 8.05 9.30
N ALA A 106 8.14 8.63 8.43
CA ALA A 106 7.10 7.90 7.70
C ALA A 106 7.70 6.81 6.79
N LEU A 107 8.81 7.12 6.09
CA LEU A 107 9.54 6.16 5.27
C LEU A 107 10.07 5.00 6.12
N TRP A 108 10.59 5.29 7.30
CA TRP A 108 11.09 4.27 8.21
C TRP A 108 9.96 3.39 8.77
N VAL A 109 8.83 3.97 9.22
CA VAL A 109 7.73 3.25 9.88
C VAL A 109 6.81 2.53 8.88
N PHE A 110 6.42 3.21 7.81
CA PHE A 110 5.42 2.71 6.84
C PHE A 110 6.02 2.29 5.49
N GLY A 111 7.32 2.51 5.26
CA GLY A 111 7.93 2.29 3.95
C GLY A 111 7.54 3.34 2.90
N THR A 112 6.92 4.45 3.30
CA THR A 112 6.52 5.53 2.40
C THR A 112 6.79 6.91 3.00
N CYS A 113 7.26 7.84 2.20
CA CYS A 113 7.51 9.22 2.62
C CYS A 113 6.24 10.10 2.64
N ASN A 114 5.13 9.62 2.09
CA ASN A 114 3.83 10.27 2.10
C ASN A 114 2.77 9.33 2.68
N VAL A 115 2.35 9.59 3.90
CA VAL A 115 1.40 8.74 4.64
C VAL A 115 0.00 8.78 4.01
N SER A 116 -0.40 9.95 3.49
CA SER A 116 -1.71 10.14 2.86
C SER A 116 -1.77 9.60 1.43
N MET A 117 -0.67 9.70 0.67
CA MET A 117 -0.59 9.22 -0.71
C MET A 117 0.70 8.42 -0.94
N PRO A 118 0.76 7.18 -0.44
CA PRO A 118 1.95 6.33 -0.53
C PRO A 118 2.48 6.13 -1.95
N SER A 119 1.59 6.02 -2.94
CA SER A 119 1.94 5.87 -4.36
C SER A 119 2.69 7.07 -4.96
N GLN A 120 2.64 8.23 -4.32
CA GLN A 120 3.36 9.43 -4.76
C GLN A 120 4.78 9.55 -4.17
N CYS A 121 5.17 8.63 -3.32
CA CYS A 121 6.50 8.61 -2.72
C CYS A 121 7.53 7.98 -3.66
N GLY A 122 8.35 8.77 -4.32
CA GLY A 122 9.40 8.27 -5.21
C GLY A 122 10.58 7.56 -4.51
N LEU A 123 10.66 7.62 -3.17
CA LEU A 123 11.68 6.95 -2.36
C LEU A 123 11.14 5.75 -1.58
N GLY A 124 9.81 5.56 -1.58
CA GLY A 124 9.15 4.51 -0.84
C GLY A 124 9.02 3.21 -1.63
N ALA A 125 8.40 2.22 -0.98
CA ALA A 125 8.00 1.00 -1.65
C ALA A 125 6.94 1.30 -2.73
N GLU A 126 6.99 0.60 -3.86
CA GLU A 126 5.91 0.63 -4.84
C GLU A 126 4.68 -0.01 -4.22
N VAL A 127 3.58 0.75 -4.11
CA VAL A 127 2.32 0.30 -3.52
C VAL A 127 1.12 0.90 -4.24
N CYS A 128 -0.01 0.20 -4.21
CA CYS A 128 -1.31 0.81 -4.45
C CYS A 128 -1.80 1.42 -3.14
N SER A 129 -2.02 2.73 -3.12
CA SER A 129 -2.41 3.45 -1.91
C SER A 129 -3.82 3.07 -1.45
N ILE A 130 -3.99 2.85 -0.15
CA ILE A 130 -5.28 2.68 0.52
C ILE A 130 -5.80 4.08 0.90
N ASP A 131 -6.06 4.94 -0.06
CA ASP A 131 -6.21 6.36 0.21
C ASP A 131 -7.54 6.79 0.76
N GLN A 132 -7.44 7.72 1.71
CA GLN A 132 -8.45 8.73 1.95
C GLN A 132 -8.15 9.93 1.05
N ALA A 133 -9.17 10.50 0.41
CA ALA A 133 -9.01 11.69 -0.41
C ALA A 133 -8.34 12.82 0.40
N GLU A 134 -7.31 13.45 -0.17
CA GLU A 134 -6.70 14.61 0.49
C GLU A 134 -7.72 15.75 0.63
N PRO A 135 -7.75 16.43 1.78
CA PRO A 135 -8.53 17.65 1.92
C PRO A 135 -8.12 18.67 0.86
N THR A 136 -9.10 19.27 0.18
CA THR A 136 -8.84 20.27 -0.86
C THR A 136 -8.54 21.64 -0.27
N ASP A 137 -9.05 21.93 0.92
CA ASP A 137 -8.89 23.20 1.61
C ASP A 137 -7.55 23.31 2.38
N PRO A 138 -6.94 24.49 2.49
CA PRO A 138 -5.66 24.69 3.16
C PRO A 138 -5.66 24.32 4.65
N ILE A 139 -6.77 24.56 5.34
CA ILE A 139 -6.89 24.27 6.79
C ILE A 139 -6.96 22.76 6.99
N GLY A 140 -7.73 22.03 6.19
CA GLY A 140 -7.81 20.58 6.19
C GLY A 140 -6.43 19.94 5.93
N LYS A 141 -5.64 20.48 4.99
CA LYS A 141 -4.27 20.01 4.73
C LYS A 141 -3.34 20.18 5.94
N ILE A 142 -3.46 21.29 6.66
CA ILE A 142 -2.69 21.51 7.90
C ILE A 142 -3.14 20.51 8.97
N GLY A 143 -4.46 20.37 9.19
CA GLY A 143 -5.03 19.41 10.14
C GLY A 143 -4.60 17.97 9.81
N ARG A 144 -4.66 17.57 8.54
CA ARG A 144 -4.18 16.26 8.08
C ARG A 144 -2.69 16.06 8.35
N SER A 145 -1.86 17.08 8.11
CA SER A 145 -0.42 17.00 8.39
C SER A 145 -0.11 16.76 9.87
N PHE A 146 -0.91 17.32 10.80
CA PHE A 146 -0.80 17.03 12.23
C PHE A 146 -1.29 15.62 12.58
N ALA A 147 -2.39 15.16 11.98
CA ALA A 147 -2.91 13.81 12.17
C ALA A 147 -1.87 12.76 11.75
N GLU A 148 -1.18 12.96 10.63
CA GLU A 148 -0.10 12.08 10.16
C GLU A 148 1.06 11.95 11.15
N TRP A 149 1.42 13.01 11.88
CA TRP A 149 2.39 12.91 12.98
C TRP A 149 1.91 11.96 14.07
N GLY A 150 0.64 12.07 14.47
CA GLY A 150 0.02 11.14 15.43
C GLY A 150 0.06 9.70 14.93
N GLU A 151 -0.28 9.46 13.66
CA GLU A 151 -0.24 8.14 13.03
C GLU A 151 1.19 7.55 13.03
N ILE A 152 2.20 8.35 12.68
CA ILE A 152 3.61 7.93 12.68
C ILE A 152 4.03 7.50 14.10
N PHE A 153 3.79 8.34 15.11
CA PHE A 153 4.21 8.05 16.48
C PHE A 153 3.51 6.83 17.06
N THR A 154 2.22 6.65 16.78
CA THR A 154 1.47 5.48 17.25
C THR A 154 1.84 4.19 16.54
N ALA A 155 2.46 4.26 15.35
CA ALA A 155 2.89 3.10 14.59
C ALA A 155 4.35 2.67 14.86
N ILE A 156 5.16 3.47 15.56
CA ILE A 156 6.55 3.11 15.92
C ILE A 156 6.63 1.77 16.69
N PRO A 157 5.81 1.53 17.73
CA PRO A 157 5.84 0.24 18.43
C PRO A 157 5.54 -0.94 17.50
N ASP A 158 4.59 -0.78 16.57
CA ASP A 158 4.24 -1.82 15.60
C ASP A 158 5.39 -2.10 14.63
N HIS A 159 6.14 -1.06 14.24
CA HIS A 159 7.31 -1.22 13.36
C HIS A 159 8.45 -2.00 14.04
N LEU A 160 8.58 -1.86 15.36
CA LEU A 160 9.65 -2.51 16.13
C LEU A 160 9.29 -3.91 16.64
N ARG A 161 8.03 -4.33 16.56
CA ARG A 161 7.59 -5.66 17.01
C ARG A 161 7.98 -6.76 16.01
N THR A 162 8.05 -7.98 16.51
CA THR A 162 8.06 -9.18 15.67
C THR A 162 6.64 -9.44 15.15
N TRP A 163 6.51 -9.71 13.86
CA TRP A 163 5.25 -9.99 13.19
C TRP A 163 5.07 -11.50 13.04
N ASP A 164 4.08 -12.08 13.73
CA ASP A 164 3.72 -13.49 13.51
C ASP A 164 2.63 -13.55 12.42
N ALA A 165 2.96 -14.17 11.29
CA ALA A 165 2.02 -14.33 10.18
C ALA A 165 0.70 -15.01 10.59
N LYS A 166 0.74 -15.88 11.61
CA LYS A 166 -0.46 -16.59 12.12
C LYS A 166 -1.53 -15.64 12.65
N ASP A 167 -1.14 -14.50 13.21
CA ASP A 167 -2.07 -13.50 13.76
C ASP A 167 -2.91 -12.80 12.68
N TYR A 168 -2.54 -12.98 11.40
CA TYR A 168 -3.16 -12.32 10.25
C TYR A 168 -3.87 -13.28 9.31
N ILE A 169 -4.02 -14.55 9.72
CA ILE A 169 -4.82 -15.53 9.03
C ILE A 169 -6.31 -15.22 9.27
N THR A 170 -7.11 -15.27 8.22
CA THR A 170 -8.56 -15.09 8.28
C THR A 170 -9.30 -16.34 7.85
N ASN A 171 -10.61 -16.38 8.11
CA ASN A 171 -11.44 -17.51 7.68
C ASN A 171 -11.50 -17.67 6.15
N VAL A 172 -11.18 -16.61 5.40
CA VAL A 172 -11.22 -16.58 3.93
C VAL A 172 -9.84 -16.43 3.29
N SER A 173 -8.76 -16.66 4.06
CA SER A 173 -7.40 -16.71 3.51
C SER A 173 -7.26 -17.91 2.55
N ILE A 174 -6.57 -17.69 1.44
CA ILE A 174 -6.45 -18.63 0.33
C ILE A 174 -5.04 -19.21 0.32
N PRO A 175 -4.83 -20.51 0.53
CA PRO A 175 -3.52 -21.14 0.36
C PRO A 175 -3.02 -20.99 -1.06
N MET A 176 -1.80 -20.46 -1.20
CA MET A 176 -1.16 -20.22 -2.49
C MET A 176 -0.14 -21.30 -2.82
N ILE A 177 -0.10 -21.66 -4.08
CA ILE A 177 0.93 -22.56 -4.64
C ILE A 177 1.59 -21.90 -5.85
N THR A 178 2.78 -22.34 -6.19
CA THR A 178 3.44 -21.94 -7.43
C THR A 178 2.65 -22.48 -8.62
N MET A 179 2.20 -21.59 -9.51
CA MET A 179 1.45 -21.93 -10.72
C MET A 179 2.40 -21.91 -11.93
N GLU A 180 2.36 -22.96 -12.72
CA GLU A 180 3.14 -23.09 -13.95
C GLU A 180 2.17 -23.20 -15.15
N GLU A 181 2.47 -22.49 -16.25
CA GLU A 181 1.55 -22.33 -17.39
C GLU A 181 1.15 -23.66 -18.06
N ASP A 182 2.06 -24.64 -18.09
CA ASP A 182 1.84 -25.93 -18.77
C ASP A 182 1.26 -27.02 -17.87
N LYS A 183 1.11 -26.75 -16.55
CA LYS A 183 0.62 -27.76 -15.60
C LYS A 183 -0.89 -27.84 -15.53
N LYS A 184 -1.39 -29.07 -15.46
CA LYS A 184 -2.81 -29.39 -15.26
C LYS A 184 -3.11 -29.62 -13.77
N LEU A 185 -4.38 -29.63 -13.42
CA LEU A 185 -4.84 -29.89 -12.05
C LEU A 185 -4.18 -31.13 -11.41
N ALA A 186 -4.01 -32.20 -12.14
CA ALA A 186 -3.40 -33.45 -11.65
C ALA A 186 -1.92 -33.31 -11.25
N ASP A 187 -1.25 -32.28 -11.76
CA ASP A 187 0.20 -32.08 -11.52
C ASP A 187 0.50 -31.39 -10.16
N TYR A 188 -0.57 -30.93 -9.47
CA TYR A 188 -0.46 -30.26 -8.17
C TYR A 188 -0.80 -31.17 -6.98
N THR A 189 -0.85 -32.49 -7.17
CA THR A 189 -1.29 -33.45 -6.14
C THR A 189 -0.50 -33.39 -4.84
N ASP A 190 0.79 -33.08 -4.88
CA ASP A 190 1.66 -33.02 -3.68
C ASP A 190 1.28 -31.87 -2.74
N SER A 191 0.70 -30.78 -3.29
CA SER A 191 0.25 -29.63 -2.51
C SER A 191 -1.14 -29.79 -1.91
N PHE A 192 -1.92 -30.76 -2.39
CA PHE A 192 -3.33 -30.87 -2.03
C PHE A 192 -3.57 -31.21 -0.56
N ASP A 193 -2.78 -32.10 0.04
CA ASP A 193 -2.96 -32.47 1.44
C ASP A 193 -2.83 -31.25 2.37
N SER A 194 -1.85 -30.41 2.11
CA SER A 194 -1.66 -29.18 2.88
C SER A 194 -2.82 -28.21 2.72
N ILE A 195 -3.30 -28.02 1.49
CA ILE A 195 -4.44 -27.14 1.17
C ILE A 195 -5.73 -27.67 1.79
N ILE A 196 -6.01 -28.97 1.65
CA ILE A 196 -7.21 -29.62 2.20
C ILE A 196 -7.21 -29.52 3.73
N ASN A 197 -6.08 -29.85 4.39
CA ASN A 197 -5.96 -29.76 5.84
C ASN A 197 -6.18 -28.32 6.32
N TYR A 198 -5.57 -27.33 5.63
CA TYR A 198 -5.79 -25.93 5.96
C TYR A 198 -7.28 -25.55 5.86
N TYR A 199 -7.96 -25.88 4.77
CA TYR A 199 -9.37 -25.53 4.63
C TYR A 199 -10.28 -26.26 5.62
N ARG A 200 -9.91 -27.47 6.05
CA ARG A 200 -10.72 -28.29 6.97
C ARG A 200 -10.58 -27.85 8.42
N ASP A 201 -9.36 -27.67 8.92
CA ASP A 201 -9.08 -27.43 10.34
C ASP A 201 -8.06 -26.33 10.62
N GLY A 202 -7.57 -25.64 9.58
CA GLY A 202 -6.57 -24.59 9.69
C GLY A 202 -5.14 -25.10 9.93
N SER A 203 -4.91 -26.42 9.87
CA SER A 203 -3.56 -26.95 10.06
C SER A 203 -2.67 -26.70 8.86
N THR A 204 -1.38 -26.41 9.12
CA THR A 204 -0.36 -26.22 8.09
C THR A 204 0.76 -27.20 8.27
N THR A 205 1.26 -27.76 7.18
CA THR A 205 2.38 -28.72 7.20
C THR A 205 3.75 -28.03 7.25
N SER A 206 3.80 -26.74 6.93
CA SER A 206 5.04 -25.95 6.95
C SER A 206 5.17 -25.14 8.23
N GLY A 207 6.39 -25.12 8.80
CA GLY A 207 6.72 -24.22 9.92
C GLY A 207 6.87 -22.75 9.49
N LEU A 208 7.10 -22.48 8.19
CA LEU A 208 7.26 -21.16 7.62
C LEU A 208 5.94 -20.70 6.99
N ILE A 209 5.26 -19.79 7.68
CA ILE A 209 3.99 -19.24 7.20
C ILE A 209 4.23 -17.82 6.70
N ALA A 210 3.63 -17.52 5.56
CA ALA A 210 3.54 -16.17 5.01
C ALA A 210 2.10 -15.77 4.81
N VAL A 211 1.78 -14.48 5.02
CA VAL A 211 0.48 -13.89 4.72
C VAL A 211 0.69 -12.71 3.79
N ASN A 212 -0.02 -12.72 2.67
CA ASN A 212 0.01 -11.67 1.68
C ASN A 212 -1.34 -10.98 1.60
N VAL A 213 -1.33 -9.65 1.54
CA VAL A 213 -2.54 -8.85 1.32
C VAL A 213 -2.49 -8.23 -0.06
N PHE A 214 -3.44 -8.60 -0.91
CA PHE A 214 -3.53 -8.19 -2.31
C PHE A 214 -4.89 -7.55 -2.63
N ASP A 215 -4.91 -6.66 -3.64
CA ASP A 215 -6.13 -6.18 -4.28
C ASP A 215 -6.16 -6.63 -5.74
N PRO A 216 -7.26 -7.21 -6.24
CA PRO A 216 -7.36 -7.72 -7.62
C PRO A 216 -7.07 -6.70 -8.71
N GLY A 217 -7.30 -5.41 -8.46
CA GLY A 217 -7.06 -4.34 -9.43
C GLY A 217 -5.68 -3.68 -9.35
N CYS A 218 -4.89 -4.01 -8.33
CA CYS A 218 -3.63 -3.33 -8.07
C CYS A 218 -2.48 -3.87 -8.93
N VAL A 219 -1.91 -3.04 -9.79
CA VAL A 219 -0.76 -3.38 -10.64
C VAL A 219 0.47 -3.85 -9.84
N VAL A 220 0.71 -3.27 -8.69
CA VAL A 220 1.86 -3.64 -7.83
C VAL A 220 1.64 -5.00 -7.20
N CYS A 221 0.39 -5.34 -6.86
CA CYS A 221 0.01 -6.67 -6.39
C CYS A 221 0.27 -7.73 -7.46
N ALA A 222 -0.10 -7.44 -8.72
CA ALA A 222 0.19 -8.34 -9.84
C ALA A 222 1.70 -8.58 -10.02
N LYS A 223 2.50 -7.50 -10.02
CA LYS A 223 3.97 -7.61 -10.11
C LYS A 223 4.56 -8.40 -8.94
N SER A 224 4.05 -8.18 -7.71
CA SER A 224 4.52 -8.88 -6.50
C SER A 224 4.20 -10.36 -6.59
N TYR A 225 2.96 -10.70 -6.97
CA TYR A 225 2.54 -12.09 -7.19
C TYR A 225 3.42 -12.80 -8.23
N GLN A 226 3.64 -12.17 -9.38
CA GLN A 226 4.49 -12.73 -10.44
C GLN A 226 5.92 -12.97 -9.97
N ALA A 227 6.50 -12.03 -9.22
CA ALA A 227 7.84 -12.16 -8.67
C ALA A 227 7.93 -13.31 -7.64
N GLN A 228 6.94 -13.43 -6.75
CA GLN A 228 6.85 -14.53 -5.79
C GLN A 228 6.66 -15.88 -6.48
N ASN A 229 5.79 -15.97 -7.48
CA ASN A 229 5.56 -17.19 -8.25
C ASN A 229 6.86 -17.65 -8.94
N LYS A 230 7.53 -16.74 -9.67
CA LYS A 230 8.81 -17.04 -10.36
C LYS A 230 9.95 -17.41 -9.41
N SER A 231 10.00 -16.87 -8.21
CA SER A 231 11.06 -17.17 -7.23
C SER A 231 10.83 -18.48 -6.47
N GLY A 232 9.69 -19.14 -6.65
CA GLY A 232 9.32 -20.31 -5.86
C GLY A 232 8.99 -19.98 -4.40
N PHE A 233 8.62 -18.73 -4.10
CA PHE A 233 8.30 -18.27 -2.74
C PHE A 233 7.20 -19.13 -2.11
N PHE A 234 6.17 -19.49 -2.87
CA PHE A 234 5.04 -20.31 -2.42
C PHE A 234 5.44 -21.77 -2.10
N ASN A 235 6.58 -22.26 -2.62
CA ASN A 235 7.10 -23.57 -2.28
C ASN A 235 7.89 -23.54 -0.97
N ASN A 236 8.52 -22.41 -0.65
CA ASN A 236 9.34 -22.23 0.54
C ASN A 236 8.53 -21.83 1.78
N HIS A 237 7.34 -21.24 1.57
CA HIS A 237 6.44 -20.79 2.64
C HIS A 237 5.04 -21.35 2.40
N PHE A 238 4.37 -21.77 3.48
CA PHE A 238 2.92 -21.97 3.40
C PHE A 238 2.28 -20.58 3.35
N THR A 239 2.03 -20.13 2.13
CA THR A 239 1.58 -18.75 1.88
C THR A 239 0.07 -18.67 1.82
N LEU A 240 -0.50 -17.69 2.49
CA LEU A 240 -1.91 -17.42 2.54
C LEU A 240 -2.20 -16.03 1.96
N ALA A 241 -3.01 -15.97 0.91
CA ALA A 241 -3.46 -14.72 0.34
C ALA A 241 -4.74 -14.24 1.03
N ASN A 242 -4.72 -13.00 1.47
CA ASN A 242 -5.84 -12.22 1.93
C ASN A 242 -6.21 -11.21 0.85
N ILE A 243 -7.36 -11.41 0.22
CA ILE A 243 -7.81 -10.54 -0.86
C ILE A 243 -8.58 -9.36 -0.28
N TYR A 244 -8.06 -8.17 -0.48
CA TYR A 244 -8.62 -6.92 0.04
C TYR A 244 -9.04 -6.02 -1.12
N ALA A 245 -10.27 -5.55 -1.13
CA ALA A 245 -10.72 -4.54 -2.08
C ALA A 245 -10.55 -3.15 -1.47
N ILE A 246 -9.68 -2.33 -2.06
CA ILE A 246 -9.39 -0.99 -1.56
C ILE A 246 -10.65 -0.11 -1.69
N PRO A 247 -11.18 0.43 -0.58
CA PRO A 247 -12.34 1.31 -0.64
C PRO A 247 -11.97 2.68 -1.22
N ASN A 248 -12.88 3.23 -2.02
CA ASN A 248 -12.78 4.59 -2.53
C ASN A 248 -14.14 5.30 -2.34
N GLY A 249 -14.26 6.07 -1.27
CA GLY A 249 -15.54 6.64 -0.86
C GLY A 249 -16.55 5.54 -0.50
N ASP A 250 -17.71 5.53 -1.17
CA ASP A 250 -18.77 4.55 -0.93
C ASP A 250 -18.60 3.23 -1.72
N LYS A 251 -17.56 3.14 -2.55
CA LYS A 251 -17.26 2.00 -3.42
C LYS A 251 -15.80 1.57 -3.36
N TYR A 252 -15.41 0.69 -4.25
CA TYR A 252 -14.03 0.22 -4.38
C TYR A 252 -13.21 1.18 -5.26
N LYS A 253 -11.92 1.32 -4.95
CA LYS A 253 -10.99 2.14 -5.74
C LYS A 253 -10.80 1.58 -7.16
N PHE A 254 -10.72 0.25 -7.25
CA PHE A 254 -10.76 -0.49 -8.51
C PHE A 254 -12.16 -1.07 -8.64
N GLU A 255 -12.86 -0.72 -9.70
CA GLU A 255 -14.32 -0.83 -9.84
C GLU A 255 -14.86 -2.23 -9.49
N ASN A 256 -14.19 -3.27 -9.96
CA ASN A 256 -14.64 -4.66 -9.82
C ASN A 256 -13.95 -5.43 -8.68
N SER A 257 -12.98 -4.84 -7.96
CA SER A 257 -12.22 -5.55 -6.91
C SER A 257 -13.10 -6.15 -5.83
N GLY A 258 -14.19 -5.49 -5.48
CA GLY A 258 -15.15 -5.99 -4.49
C GLY A 258 -15.85 -7.27 -4.93
N PHE A 259 -16.26 -7.36 -6.19
CA PHE A 259 -16.87 -8.57 -6.75
C PHE A 259 -15.90 -9.74 -6.80
N ILE A 260 -14.68 -9.49 -7.27
CA ILE A 260 -13.64 -10.52 -7.37
C ILE A 260 -13.28 -11.04 -5.97
N ARG A 261 -13.12 -10.15 -4.99
CA ARG A 261 -12.90 -10.53 -3.59
C ARG A 261 -14.03 -11.41 -3.08
N ASP A 262 -15.28 -10.98 -3.26
CA ASP A 262 -16.44 -11.70 -2.75
C ASP A 262 -16.61 -13.04 -3.45
N TYR A 263 -16.29 -13.14 -4.72
CA TYR A 263 -16.31 -14.40 -5.47
C TYR A 263 -15.29 -15.41 -4.91
N LEU A 264 -14.06 -14.95 -4.64
CA LEU A 264 -13.03 -15.76 -4.01
C LEU A 264 -13.42 -16.18 -2.58
N TYR A 265 -13.98 -15.25 -1.79
CA TYR A 265 -14.46 -15.55 -0.43
C TYR A 265 -15.59 -16.55 -0.41
N ALA A 266 -16.61 -16.39 -1.28
CA ALA A 266 -17.71 -17.33 -1.42
C ALA A 266 -17.19 -18.73 -1.76
N THR A 267 -16.19 -18.81 -2.63
CA THR A 267 -15.56 -20.07 -3.01
C THR A 267 -14.88 -20.74 -1.81
N VAL A 268 -14.09 -19.99 -1.04
CA VAL A 268 -13.43 -20.52 0.17
C VAL A 268 -14.45 -21.03 1.20
N LEU A 269 -15.50 -20.26 1.44
CA LEU A 269 -16.57 -20.66 2.36
C LEU A 269 -17.27 -21.93 1.88
N ARG A 270 -17.53 -22.05 0.58
CA ARG A 270 -18.11 -23.28 -0.02
C ARG A 270 -17.17 -24.47 0.08
N ILE A 271 -15.88 -24.30 -0.19
CA ILE A 271 -14.88 -25.36 -0.01
C ILE A 271 -14.95 -25.89 1.42
N LYS A 272 -14.85 -25.02 2.42
CA LYS A 272 -14.88 -25.39 3.83
C LYS A 272 -16.16 -26.13 4.22
N GLU A 273 -17.32 -25.69 3.72
CA GLU A 273 -18.60 -26.37 3.96
C GLU A 273 -18.62 -27.77 3.34
N ARG A 274 -18.17 -27.89 2.08
CA ARG A 274 -18.22 -29.15 1.33
C ARG A 274 -17.30 -30.23 1.87
N ILE A 275 -16.08 -29.84 2.36
CA ILE A 275 -15.08 -30.82 2.79
C ILE A 275 -15.10 -31.12 4.29
N LYS A 276 -15.92 -30.42 5.09
CA LYS A 276 -15.92 -30.46 6.55
C LYS A 276 -15.90 -31.86 7.15
N ASN A 277 -16.67 -32.80 6.57
CA ASN A 277 -16.87 -34.16 7.10
C ASN A 277 -16.23 -35.23 6.21
N LEU A 278 -15.41 -34.87 5.24
CA LEU A 278 -14.78 -35.79 4.30
C LEU A 278 -13.32 -36.04 4.69
N SER A 279 -12.84 -37.27 4.44
CA SER A 279 -11.41 -37.60 4.51
C SER A 279 -10.66 -37.04 3.31
N ASN A 280 -9.32 -36.93 3.43
CA ASN A 280 -8.48 -36.48 2.33
C ASN A 280 -8.61 -37.38 1.09
N ASP A 281 -8.73 -38.68 1.29
CA ASP A 281 -8.88 -39.65 0.19
C ASP A 281 -10.22 -39.46 -0.54
N GLU A 282 -11.30 -39.25 0.21
CA GLU A 282 -12.63 -38.98 -0.40
C GLU A 282 -12.60 -37.68 -1.21
N ILE A 283 -11.91 -36.65 -0.71
CA ILE A 283 -11.76 -35.37 -1.42
C ILE A 283 -10.92 -35.56 -2.68
N LYS A 284 -9.75 -36.21 -2.58
CA LYS A 284 -8.84 -36.43 -3.72
C LYS A 284 -9.43 -37.29 -4.82
N ASN A 285 -10.30 -38.23 -4.47
CA ASN A 285 -11.02 -39.09 -5.41
C ASN A 285 -12.24 -38.38 -6.06
N ASN A 286 -12.59 -37.18 -5.62
CA ASN A 286 -13.68 -36.38 -6.17
C ASN A 286 -13.13 -35.23 -7.02
N SER A 287 -13.13 -35.42 -8.33
CA SER A 287 -12.61 -34.42 -9.29
C SER A 287 -13.32 -33.08 -9.22
N GLU A 288 -14.61 -33.06 -8.89
CA GLU A 288 -15.38 -31.82 -8.73
C GLU A 288 -14.93 -31.01 -7.51
N LEU A 289 -14.70 -31.69 -6.36
CA LEU A 289 -14.18 -31.04 -5.15
C LEU A 289 -12.75 -30.54 -5.37
N MET A 290 -11.94 -31.31 -6.07
CA MET A 290 -10.58 -30.89 -6.37
C MET A 290 -10.56 -29.66 -7.28
N ALA A 291 -11.42 -29.60 -8.29
CA ALA A 291 -11.58 -28.43 -9.14
C ALA A 291 -12.00 -27.21 -8.31
N LEU A 292 -12.97 -27.37 -7.41
CA LEU A 292 -13.44 -26.29 -6.54
C LEU A 292 -12.32 -25.78 -5.59
N ILE A 293 -11.54 -26.69 -5.00
CA ILE A 293 -10.42 -26.35 -4.09
C ILE A 293 -9.34 -25.55 -4.80
N MET A 294 -9.06 -25.85 -6.06
CA MET A 294 -8.01 -25.18 -6.84
C MET A 294 -8.49 -23.91 -7.55
N ALA A 295 -9.79 -23.74 -7.71
CA ALA A 295 -10.36 -22.62 -8.45
C ALA A 295 -9.87 -21.23 -7.98
N PRO A 296 -9.73 -20.94 -6.66
CA PRO A 296 -9.18 -19.67 -6.21
C PRO A 296 -7.75 -19.41 -6.69
N ASN A 297 -6.88 -20.44 -6.70
CA ASN A 297 -5.50 -20.31 -7.18
C ASN A 297 -5.46 -20.06 -8.69
N PHE A 298 -6.27 -20.76 -9.48
CA PHE A 298 -6.36 -20.53 -10.91
C PHE A 298 -6.86 -19.12 -11.22
N LEU A 299 -7.91 -18.65 -10.55
CA LEU A 299 -8.45 -17.32 -10.77
C LEU A 299 -7.44 -16.21 -10.38
N ILE A 300 -6.76 -16.35 -9.24
CA ILE A 300 -5.72 -15.41 -8.82
C ILE A 300 -4.57 -15.39 -9.82
N ASN A 301 -4.12 -16.56 -10.27
CA ASN A 301 -3.06 -16.64 -11.29
C ASN A 301 -3.49 -15.99 -12.59
N GLU A 302 -4.71 -16.23 -13.04
CA GLU A 302 -5.25 -15.63 -14.25
C GLU A 302 -5.32 -14.10 -14.15
N ILE A 303 -5.81 -13.58 -13.03
CA ILE A 303 -5.88 -12.13 -12.80
C ILE A 303 -4.49 -11.50 -12.80
N TYR A 304 -3.52 -12.11 -12.14
CA TYR A 304 -2.22 -11.48 -11.91
C TYR A 304 -1.13 -11.82 -12.93
N SER A 305 -1.23 -12.96 -13.62
CA SER A 305 -0.23 -13.40 -14.61
C SER A 305 -0.75 -13.44 -16.03
N GLY A 306 -2.06 -13.55 -16.22
CA GLY A 306 -2.68 -13.64 -17.52
C GLY A 306 -2.68 -12.31 -18.29
N GLU A 307 -2.78 -12.43 -19.62
CA GLU A 307 -2.90 -11.31 -20.56
C GLU A 307 -3.92 -11.67 -21.65
N GLU A 308 -4.83 -10.76 -21.95
CA GLU A 308 -5.80 -10.91 -23.02
C GLU A 308 -5.60 -9.79 -24.07
N SER A 309 -5.25 -10.14 -25.29
CA SER A 309 -5.07 -9.19 -26.40
C SER A 309 -4.10 -8.03 -26.08
N GLY A 310 -3.01 -8.33 -25.38
CA GLY A 310 -2.00 -7.33 -24.99
C GLY A 310 -2.39 -6.48 -23.78
N VAL A 311 -3.48 -6.81 -23.10
CA VAL A 311 -3.92 -6.14 -21.88
C VAL A 311 -3.79 -7.10 -20.69
N PRO A 312 -3.02 -6.75 -19.65
CA PRO A 312 -2.91 -7.57 -18.45
C PRO A 312 -4.29 -7.83 -17.80
N ASN A 313 -4.56 -9.08 -17.42
CA ASN A 313 -5.88 -9.48 -16.93
C ASN A 313 -6.36 -8.69 -15.70
N TYR A 314 -5.49 -8.27 -14.77
CA TYR A 314 -5.91 -7.43 -13.65
C TYR A 314 -6.56 -6.11 -14.11
N GLN A 315 -6.16 -5.57 -15.27
CA GLN A 315 -6.82 -4.41 -15.88
C GLN A 315 -8.12 -4.81 -16.57
N ALA A 316 -8.12 -5.92 -17.34
CA ALA A 316 -9.31 -6.40 -18.03
C ALA A 316 -10.44 -6.69 -17.05
N PHE A 317 -10.19 -7.41 -15.96
CA PHE A 317 -11.20 -7.71 -14.93
C PHE A 317 -11.75 -6.46 -14.26
N ASN A 318 -10.95 -5.42 -14.06
CA ASN A 318 -11.38 -4.20 -13.35
C ASN A 318 -12.00 -3.11 -14.24
N TYR A 319 -11.73 -3.12 -15.55
CA TYR A 319 -12.15 -2.01 -16.42
C TYR A 319 -12.84 -2.44 -17.73
N LYS A 320 -12.67 -3.69 -18.16
CA LYS A 320 -13.26 -4.17 -19.42
C LYS A 320 -14.66 -4.73 -19.22
N TYR A 321 -14.89 -5.44 -18.10
CA TYR A 321 -16.18 -6.05 -17.82
C TYR A 321 -17.09 -5.09 -17.06
N GLU A 322 -18.32 -4.96 -17.55
CA GLU A 322 -19.36 -4.23 -16.81
C GLU A 322 -19.74 -4.97 -15.53
N THR A 323 -20.02 -4.23 -14.48
CA THR A 323 -20.23 -4.77 -13.13
C THR A 323 -21.40 -5.77 -13.07
N ASP A 324 -22.44 -5.57 -13.86
CA ASP A 324 -23.61 -6.47 -13.94
C ASP A 324 -23.33 -7.78 -14.68
N GLN A 325 -22.24 -7.87 -15.44
CA GLN A 325 -21.81 -9.09 -16.15
C GLN A 325 -20.70 -9.84 -15.43
N LEU A 326 -20.09 -9.23 -14.40
CA LEU A 326 -18.86 -9.73 -13.80
C LEU A 326 -19.02 -11.10 -13.15
N THR A 327 -20.10 -11.34 -12.41
CA THR A 327 -20.35 -12.65 -11.79
C THR A 327 -20.52 -13.76 -12.83
N PHE A 328 -21.14 -13.44 -13.97
CA PHE A 328 -21.24 -14.37 -15.09
C PHE A 328 -19.86 -14.69 -15.68
N MET A 329 -19.02 -13.66 -15.90
CA MET A 329 -17.68 -13.84 -16.43
C MET A 329 -16.79 -14.65 -15.49
N LEU A 330 -16.82 -14.37 -14.18
CA LEU A 330 -16.10 -15.14 -13.17
C LEU A 330 -16.60 -16.60 -13.12
N GLY A 331 -17.92 -16.82 -13.29
CA GLY A 331 -18.52 -18.14 -13.38
C GLY A 331 -18.01 -18.92 -14.61
N GLN A 332 -17.87 -18.27 -15.76
CA GLN A 332 -17.30 -18.90 -16.96
C GLN A 332 -15.84 -19.32 -16.74
N HIS A 333 -15.03 -18.50 -16.07
CA HIS A 333 -13.65 -18.89 -15.71
C HIS A 333 -13.64 -20.13 -14.81
N TYR A 334 -14.52 -20.21 -13.80
CA TYR A 334 -14.61 -21.40 -12.96
C TYR A 334 -15.06 -22.63 -13.73
N SER A 335 -16.04 -22.51 -14.63
CA SER A 335 -16.49 -23.61 -15.49
C SER A 335 -15.36 -24.10 -16.40
N PHE A 336 -14.49 -23.20 -16.88
CA PHE A 336 -13.30 -23.57 -17.64
C PHE A 336 -12.33 -24.46 -16.84
N TYR A 337 -12.24 -24.24 -15.52
CA TYR A 337 -11.44 -25.08 -14.61
C TYR A 337 -12.22 -26.30 -14.06
N ASN A 338 -13.32 -26.69 -14.71
CA ASN A 338 -14.17 -27.82 -14.34
C ASN A 338 -14.86 -27.72 -12.97
N VAL A 339 -15.08 -26.52 -12.46
CA VAL A 339 -16.00 -26.32 -11.33
C VAL A 339 -17.43 -26.56 -11.84
N SER A 340 -18.22 -27.34 -11.09
CA SER A 340 -19.58 -27.70 -11.55
C SER A 340 -20.49 -26.48 -11.62
N ASP A 341 -21.44 -26.51 -12.58
CA ASP A 341 -22.42 -25.44 -12.76
C ASP A 341 -23.27 -25.20 -11.51
N ALA A 342 -23.47 -26.22 -10.68
CA ALA A 342 -24.20 -26.10 -9.42
C ALA A 342 -23.43 -25.21 -8.42
N GLU A 343 -22.13 -25.42 -8.27
CA GLU A 343 -21.29 -24.59 -7.39
C GLU A 343 -21.09 -23.16 -7.95
N VAL A 344 -20.84 -23.03 -9.25
CA VAL A 344 -20.74 -21.72 -9.93
C VAL A 344 -22.02 -20.91 -9.69
N ARG A 345 -23.21 -21.54 -9.83
CA ARG A 345 -24.49 -20.87 -9.60
C ARG A 345 -24.65 -20.42 -8.15
N ILE A 346 -24.33 -21.27 -7.17
CA ILE A 346 -24.43 -20.94 -5.74
C ILE A 346 -23.51 -19.74 -5.40
N ILE A 347 -22.26 -19.79 -5.85
CA ILE A 347 -21.26 -18.74 -5.60
C ILE A 347 -21.72 -17.42 -6.24
N SER A 348 -22.06 -17.44 -7.53
CA SER A 348 -22.48 -16.25 -8.27
C SER A 348 -23.72 -15.59 -7.66
N GLN A 349 -24.74 -16.38 -7.30
CA GLN A 349 -25.95 -15.86 -6.69
C GLN A 349 -25.72 -15.26 -5.30
N ALA A 350 -24.81 -15.83 -4.51
CA ALA A 350 -24.46 -15.28 -3.20
C ALA A 350 -23.72 -13.93 -3.32
N VAL A 351 -22.80 -13.82 -4.27
CA VAL A 351 -22.07 -12.59 -4.56
C VAL A 351 -23.01 -11.50 -5.07
N ASP A 352 -23.83 -11.79 -6.06
CA ASP A 352 -24.81 -10.84 -6.60
C ASP A 352 -25.76 -10.34 -5.50
N LYS A 353 -26.18 -11.22 -4.61
CA LYS A 353 -27.02 -10.83 -3.48
C LYS A 353 -26.29 -9.96 -2.46
N HIS A 354 -25.05 -10.27 -2.15
CA HIS A 354 -24.22 -9.46 -1.25
C HIS A 354 -24.01 -8.06 -1.82
N GLN A 355 -23.80 -7.95 -3.13
CA GLN A 355 -23.62 -6.68 -3.83
C GLN A 355 -24.94 -5.93 -4.14
N ASN A 356 -26.06 -6.34 -3.51
CA ASN A 356 -27.40 -5.74 -3.68
C ASN A 356 -27.97 -5.80 -5.09
N GLN A 357 -27.58 -6.77 -5.90
CA GLN A 357 -28.19 -6.99 -7.19
C GLN A 357 -29.51 -7.77 -7.05
N ASN A 358 -30.58 -7.29 -7.67
CA ASN A 358 -31.89 -7.94 -7.65
C ASN A 358 -31.89 -9.16 -8.57
N ILE A 359 -31.86 -10.37 -7.99
CA ILE A 359 -31.98 -11.61 -8.75
C ILE A 359 -33.45 -12.09 -8.75
N PRO A 360 -34.10 -12.20 -9.92
CA PRO A 360 -35.55 -12.46 -9.98
C PRO A 360 -36.03 -13.88 -9.62
N TYR A 361 -35.19 -14.91 -9.73
CA TYR A 361 -35.64 -16.29 -9.60
C TYR A 361 -34.70 -17.21 -8.81
N ILE A 362 -35.07 -17.55 -7.55
CA ILE A 362 -34.37 -18.55 -6.73
C ILE A 362 -35.37 -19.45 -6.04
N LYS A 363 -35.14 -20.79 -6.07
CA LYS A 363 -35.90 -21.78 -5.29
C LYS A 363 -35.69 -21.56 -3.79
N ILE A 364 -36.71 -21.90 -2.95
CA ILE A 364 -36.73 -21.56 -1.51
C ILE A 364 -35.46 -22.05 -0.77
N LYS A 365 -35.04 -23.31 -0.96
CA LYS A 365 -33.83 -23.87 -0.33
C LYS A 365 -32.52 -23.18 -0.80
N GLU A 366 -32.41 -22.87 -2.09
CA GLU A 366 -31.29 -22.12 -2.64
C GLU A 366 -31.26 -20.69 -2.09
N ARG A 367 -32.44 -20.09 -1.85
CA ARG A 367 -32.57 -18.76 -1.27
C ARG A 367 -31.99 -18.66 0.15
N GLU A 368 -32.25 -19.67 1.01
CA GLU A 368 -31.72 -19.71 2.38
C GLU A 368 -30.19 -19.88 2.37
N LEU A 369 -29.68 -20.82 1.58
CA LEU A 369 -28.24 -21.05 1.43
C LEU A 369 -27.52 -19.80 0.95
N ASN A 370 -28.02 -19.16 -0.11
CA ASN A 370 -27.42 -17.96 -0.69
C ASN A 370 -27.52 -16.76 0.25
N GLN A 371 -28.60 -16.67 1.06
CA GLN A 371 -28.70 -15.64 2.08
C GLN A 371 -27.65 -15.82 3.19
N ASN A 372 -27.45 -17.04 3.65
CA ASN A 372 -26.46 -17.34 4.68
C ASN A 372 -25.04 -17.04 4.16
N LEU A 373 -24.73 -17.48 2.96
CA LEU A 373 -23.43 -17.21 2.33
C LEU A 373 -23.20 -15.70 2.10
N ALA A 374 -24.21 -14.96 1.64
CA ALA A 374 -24.12 -13.51 1.49
C ALA A 374 -23.89 -12.77 2.82
N ASN A 375 -24.53 -13.22 3.90
CA ASN A 375 -24.29 -12.64 5.25
C ASN A 375 -22.86 -12.95 5.74
N GLN A 376 -22.35 -14.14 5.44
CA GLN A 376 -20.95 -14.49 5.75
C GLN A 376 -19.97 -13.60 4.95
N LEU A 377 -20.23 -13.35 3.67
CA LEU A 377 -19.41 -12.46 2.84
C LEU A 377 -19.31 -11.05 3.44
N GLU A 378 -20.42 -10.48 3.89
CA GLU A 378 -20.43 -9.18 4.55
C GLU A 378 -19.56 -9.17 5.82
N THR A 379 -19.67 -10.23 6.61
CA THR A 379 -18.89 -10.39 7.84
C THR A 379 -17.39 -10.47 7.53
N GLU A 380 -17.00 -11.33 6.57
CA GLU A 380 -15.60 -11.52 6.20
C GLU A 380 -15.01 -10.29 5.50
N ALA A 381 -15.80 -9.55 4.71
CA ALA A 381 -15.36 -8.28 4.15
C ALA A 381 -15.04 -7.24 5.23
N LYS A 382 -15.88 -7.13 6.27
CA LYS A 382 -15.63 -6.25 7.43
C LYS A 382 -14.41 -6.70 8.24
N ASN A 383 -14.28 -8.01 8.48
CA ASN A 383 -13.12 -8.58 9.19
C ASN A 383 -11.82 -8.27 8.44
N MET A 384 -11.82 -8.40 7.11
CA MET A 384 -10.66 -8.10 6.29
C MET A 384 -10.34 -6.60 6.30
N GLN A 385 -11.35 -5.73 6.25
CA GLN A 385 -11.15 -4.29 6.37
C GLN A 385 -10.49 -3.93 7.70
N SER A 386 -11.02 -4.44 8.82
CA SER A 386 -10.43 -4.22 10.14
C SER A 386 -9.01 -4.82 10.24
N LEU A 387 -8.78 -6.02 9.69
CA LEU A 387 -7.45 -6.60 9.63
C LEU A 387 -6.44 -5.67 8.95
N VAL A 388 -6.77 -5.16 7.77
CA VAL A 388 -5.85 -4.35 6.95
C VAL A 388 -5.67 -2.95 7.54
N GLN A 389 -6.75 -2.30 7.96
CA GLN A 389 -6.72 -0.91 8.40
C GLN A 389 -6.31 -0.76 9.87
N ASP A 390 -6.81 -1.62 10.77
CA ASP A 390 -6.63 -1.47 12.21
C ASP A 390 -5.46 -2.29 12.75
N LYS A 391 -5.35 -3.58 12.33
CA LYS A 391 -4.32 -4.49 12.85
C LYS A 391 -3.00 -4.37 12.09
N ILE A 392 -3.03 -4.42 10.75
CA ILE A 392 -1.85 -4.28 9.91
C ILE A 392 -1.44 -2.81 9.77
N ARG A 393 -2.41 -1.89 9.85
CA ARG A 393 -2.24 -0.44 9.61
C ARG A 393 -1.55 -0.17 8.29
N ALA A 394 -1.99 -0.88 7.24
CA ALA A 394 -1.44 -0.73 5.91
C ALA A 394 -1.78 0.65 5.34
N LYS A 395 -0.80 1.32 4.76
CA LYS A 395 -1.00 2.58 4.01
C LYS A 395 -1.10 2.34 2.52
N GLY A 396 -0.66 1.19 2.08
CA GLY A 396 -0.74 0.70 0.70
C GLY A 396 -0.59 -0.81 0.67
N ILE A 397 -0.88 -1.41 -0.46
CA ILE A 397 -0.73 -2.83 -0.74
C ILE A 397 0.07 -3.04 -2.03
N PRO A 398 0.73 -4.19 -2.21
CA PRO A 398 0.71 -5.37 -1.36
C PRO A 398 1.40 -5.16 -0.01
N VAL A 399 0.97 -5.94 0.99
CA VAL A 399 1.67 -6.11 2.26
C VAL A 399 1.91 -7.60 2.46
N GLU A 400 3.13 -7.94 2.84
CA GLU A 400 3.55 -9.31 3.05
C GLU A 400 4.08 -9.45 4.47
N ILE A 401 3.69 -10.51 5.18
CA ILE A 401 4.12 -10.80 6.55
C ILE A 401 4.72 -12.19 6.56
N TYR A 402 6.05 -12.27 6.71
CA TYR A 402 6.81 -13.52 6.79
C TYR A 402 8.14 -13.28 7.52
N ASP A 403 8.78 -14.33 8.01
CA ASP A 403 10.07 -14.30 8.72
C ASP A 403 10.13 -13.26 9.85
N GLY A 404 9.01 -13.11 10.57
CA GLY A 404 8.91 -12.20 11.71
C GLY A 404 8.82 -10.71 11.33
N LYS A 405 8.63 -10.37 10.06
CA LYS A 405 8.63 -8.99 9.54
C LYS A 405 7.40 -8.69 8.69
N LYS A 406 7.05 -7.41 8.67
CA LYS A 406 6.09 -6.86 7.72
C LYS A 406 6.85 -6.17 6.58
N HIS A 407 6.58 -6.59 5.35
CA HIS A 407 7.11 -6.01 4.12
C HIS A 407 6.00 -5.24 3.42
N ASN A 408 6.28 -4.00 3.01
CA ASN A 408 5.33 -3.18 2.27
C ASN A 408 5.79 -3.05 0.81
N GLY A 409 4.85 -3.20 -0.11
CA GLY A 409 5.07 -3.00 -1.54
C GLY A 409 5.63 -4.20 -2.28
N LEU A 410 6.18 -3.93 -3.45
CA LEU A 410 6.65 -4.95 -4.39
C LEU A 410 7.63 -5.93 -3.73
N TYR A 411 7.33 -7.22 -3.83
CA TYR A 411 8.23 -8.30 -3.42
C TYR A 411 9.56 -8.22 -4.17
N LYS A 412 10.65 -8.33 -3.43
CA LYS A 412 12.01 -8.39 -3.96
C LYS A 412 12.63 -9.70 -3.52
N ALA A 413 12.89 -10.59 -4.49
CA ALA A 413 13.64 -11.80 -4.19
C ALA A 413 15.00 -11.41 -3.58
N SER A 414 15.36 -12.04 -2.46
CA SER A 414 16.70 -11.88 -1.89
C SER A 414 17.71 -12.45 -2.90
N SER A 415 18.56 -11.57 -3.44
CA SER A 415 19.67 -11.93 -4.32
C SER A 415 20.71 -12.76 -3.57
#